data_8491c1e3317ffd7997fe6b1fc0d60bb3
#
_entry.id   8491c1e3317ffd7997fe6b1fc0d60bb3
#
_cell.length_a   1.000
_cell.length_b   1.000
_cell.length_c   1.000
_cell.angle_alpha   90.00
_cell.angle_beta   90.00
_cell.angle_gamma   90.00
#
_symmetry.space_group_name_H-M   'P 1'
#
loop_
_entity.id
_entity.type
_entity.pdbx_description
1 polymer ?
#
loop_
_entity_poly.entity_id
_entity_poly.type
_entity_poly.pdbx_seq_one_letter_code
_entity_poly.pdbx_strand_id
1 'polypeptide(L)'
;PAAQPKASKPVREQRVRAARATRGEKVVAFRPKRGLGRIVFVSTAVSVSLLLVFVLVAAFSPLLAIQKIDIRGNHRIPIKLLTSALSDQLGKPLPQVTLEGVKDDLKNFSLIQSVAVVNLPPHTLQVRIVERQPICIIKTGLGSFLYDPAGVRIASATAKDVYPVVEAAGKPGVSPEFGVAIKALLALPVSLFPRVATVSAPSMDSVTFKLRGMAGQKVIWGDTSQAALKARVLLTLVKLQKKTDRVTYDVSSPKSPTVRY
;
A
#
# COMPACT_ATOMS: atom_id res chain seq x y z
N PRO A 1 74.76 -91.90 51.08
CA PRO A 1 75.68 -90.97 51.78
C PRO A 1 75.58 -89.57 51.22
N ALA A 2 75.50 -88.73 52.17
CA ALA A 2 76.16 -87.43 52.24
C ALA A 2 75.74 -86.39 51.19
N ALA A 3 75.52 -85.19 51.43
CA ALA A 3 75.70 -84.28 52.56
C ALA A 3 75.18 -82.90 52.07
N GLN A 4 74.68 -82.14 53.03
CA GLN A 4 74.50 -80.70 52.98
C GLN A 4 75.87 -80.01 52.69
N PRO A 5 75.98 -78.65 52.54
CA PRO A 5 75.23 -77.58 53.24
C PRO A 5 75.11 -76.21 52.55
N LYS A 6 74.30 -75.38 53.16
CA LYS A 6 74.41 -73.99 53.69
C LYS A 6 74.64 -72.80 52.77
N ALA A 7 73.74 -71.85 52.98
CA ALA A 7 73.90 -70.43 53.38
C ALA A 7 74.40 -69.45 52.30
N SER A 8 73.91 -68.26 52.12
CA SER A 8 73.68 -67.13 52.99
C SER A 8 73.25 -65.91 52.14
N LYS A 9 72.43 -65.14 52.69
CA LYS A 9 72.06 -63.68 52.48
C LYS A 9 72.98 -62.90 51.51
N PRO A 10 72.40 -61.84 50.86
CA PRO A 10 72.27 -60.60 51.64
C PRO A 10 71.04 -59.76 51.34
N VAL A 11 70.52 -59.28 52.42
CA VAL A 11 69.47 -58.28 52.65
C VAL A 11 69.98 -56.88 52.28
N ARG A 12 70.41 -56.54 51.16
CA ARG A 12 70.83 -55.14 50.85
C ARG A 12 70.33 -54.54 49.52
N GLU A 13 69.72 -55.32 48.66
CA GLU A 13 69.25 -54.77 47.39
C GLU A 13 67.79 -54.38 47.37
N GLN A 14 66.99 -54.67 48.35
CA GLN A 14 65.55 -54.34 48.40
C GLN A 14 65.26 -52.94 48.98
N ARG A 15 66.21 -52.21 49.52
CA ARG A 15 65.97 -50.86 50.07
C ARG A 15 66.21 -49.76 49.07
N VAL A 16 66.78 -49.95 47.92
CA VAL A 16 67.08 -48.92 46.97
C VAL A 16 65.97 -48.83 45.83
N ARG A 17 65.08 -49.84 45.73
CA ARG A 17 63.97 -49.82 44.74
C ARG A 17 62.69 -49.21 45.33
N ALA A 18 62.53 -49.02 46.57
CA ALA A 18 61.33 -48.52 47.22
C ALA A 18 61.27 -46.99 47.29
N ALA A 19 62.35 -46.24 46.98
CA ALA A 19 62.45 -44.81 47.13
C ALA A 19 62.25 -44.01 45.79
N ARG A 20 61.85 -44.71 44.69
CA ARG A 20 61.74 -44.05 43.39
C ARG A 20 60.32 -44.09 42.78
N ALA A 21 59.33 -44.45 43.60
CA ALA A 21 57.93 -44.65 43.11
C ALA A 21 56.86 -43.73 43.78
N THR A 22 57.26 -42.58 44.32
CA THR A 22 56.27 -41.63 44.86
C THR A 22 56.61 -40.18 44.49
N ARG A 23 56.79 -39.97 43.19
CA ARG A 23 56.55 -38.60 42.66
C ARG A 23 55.25 -38.66 41.84
N GLY A 24 54.14 -38.74 42.60
CA GLY A 24 52.81 -38.64 42.02
C GLY A 24 52.66 -37.29 41.31
N GLU A 25 52.56 -37.31 40.01
CA GLU A 25 52.00 -36.24 39.23
C GLU A 25 50.64 -35.85 39.87
N LYS A 26 50.58 -34.64 40.42
CA LYS A 26 49.29 -34.06 40.83
C LYS A 26 48.50 -33.83 39.56
N VAL A 27 47.71 -34.77 39.16
CA VAL A 27 46.64 -34.57 38.15
C VAL A 27 45.68 -33.61 38.79
N VAL A 28 45.76 -32.34 38.40
CA VAL A 28 44.74 -31.34 38.76
C VAL A 28 43.47 -31.71 37.96
N ALA A 29 42.57 -32.42 38.61
CA ALA A 29 41.24 -32.67 38.07
C ALA A 29 40.51 -31.34 37.97
N PHE A 30 40.43 -30.78 36.77
CA PHE A 30 39.52 -29.68 36.47
C PHE A 30 38.08 -30.18 36.71
N ARG A 31 37.54 -29.92 37.89
CA ARG A 31 36.10 -30.06 38.12
C ARG A 31 35.41 -28.97 37.32
N PRO A 32 34.64 -29.28 36.29
CA PRO A 32 33.83 -28.27 35.62
C PRO A 32 32.89 -27.69 36.67
N LYS A 33 32.95 -26.37 36.86
CA LYS A 33 32.01 -25.63 37.74
C LYS A 33 30.63 -25.66 37.10
N ARG A 34 29.93 -26.80 37.23
CA ARG A 34 28.58 -27.04 36.71
C ARG A 34 27.52 -26.05 37.23
N GLY A 35 27.85 -25.22 38.23
CA GLY A 35 26.94 -24.21 38.78
C GLY A 35 26.94 -22.87 38.04
N LEU A 36 28.09 -22.39 37.52
CA LEU A 36 28.17 -21.07 36.89
C LEU A 36 27.34 -20.97 35.62
N GLY A 37 27.38 -21.98 34.72
CA GLY A 37 26.61 -21.97 33.49
C GLY A 37 25.10 -21.92 33.73
N ARG A 38 24.62 -22.63 34.77
CA ARG A 38 23.18 -22.61 35.13
C ARG A 38 22.78 -21.25 35.72
N ILE A 39 23.64 -20.63 36.54
CA ILE A 39 23.35 -19.29 37.10
C ILE A 39 23.34 -18.26 35.99
N VAL A 40 24.31 -18.28 35.08
CA VAL A 40 24.36 -17.38 33.90
C VAL A 40 23.15 -17.59 33.01
N PHE A 41 22.76 -18.83 32.71
CA PHE A 41 21.57 -19.12 31.92
C PHE A 41 20.29 -18.60 32.58
N VAL A 42 20.11 -18.85 33.88
CA VAL A 42 18.93 -18.37 34.63
C VAL A 42 18.89 -16.85 34.69
N SER A 43 20.02 -16.19 34.97
CA SER A 43 20.07 -14.73 35.02
C SER A 43 19.80 -14.08 33.68
N THR A 44 20.33 -14.65 32.57
CA THR A 44 20.03 -14.19 31.23
C THR A 44 18.54 -14.38 30.88
N ALA A 45 17.96 -15.54 31.19
CA ALA A 45 16.55 -15.80 30.95
C ALA A 45 15.64 -14.84 31.74
N VAL A 46 15.97 -14.57 33.01
CA VAL A 46 15.25 -13.59 33.86
C VAL A 46 15.38 -12.18 33.30
N SER A 47 16.61 -11.76 32.88
CA SER A 47 16.81 -10.44 32.27
C SER A 47 16.05 -10.25 30.97
N VAL A 48 16.06 -11.26 30.09
CA VAL A 48 15.28 -11.24 28.83
C VAL A 48 13.78 -11.20 29.12
N SER A 49 13.31 -11.98 30.10
CA SER A 49 11.91 -11.97 30.53
C SER A 49 11.46 -10.62 31.08
N LEU A 50 12.28 -10.02 31.93
CA LEU A 50 12.05 -8.68 32.47
C LEU A 50 12.02 -7.60 31.36
N LEU A 51 12.96 -7.68 30.42
CA LEU A 51 13.01 -6.78 29.27
C LEU A 51 11.73 -6.94 28.39
N LEU A 52 11.31 -8.18 28.15
CA LEU A 52 10.09 -8.46 27.39
C LEU A 52 8.85 -7.87 28.09
N VAL A 53 8.71 -8.10 29.39
CA VAL A 53 7.62 -7.54 30.19
C VAL A 53 7.66 -6.01 30.17
N PHE A 54 8.84 -5.41 30.32
CA PHE A 54 9.01 -3.96 30.24
C PHE A 54 8.58 -3.41 28.88
N VAL A 55 8.99 -4.04 27.78
CA VAL A 55 8.58 -3.65 26.41
C VAL A 55 7.08 -3.78 26.22
N LEU A 56 6.47 -4.88 26.69
CA LEU A 56 5.02 -5.05 26.63
C LEU A 56 4.28 -3.98 27.44
N VAL A 57 4.70 -3.74 28.68
CA VAL A 57 4.08 -2.71 29.52
C VAL A 57 4.24 -1.32 28.87
N ALA A 58 5.41 -1.00 28.32
CA ALA A 58 5.63 0.27 27.63
C ALA A 58 4.76 0.40 26.36
N ALA A 59 4.66 -0.67 25.56
CA ALA A 59 3.88 -0.67 24.32
C ALA A 59 2.36 -0.51 24.54
N PHE A 60 1.84 -1.04 25.65
CA PHE A 60 0.42 -0.97 26.01
C PHE A 60 0.12 0.10 27.09
N SER A 61 1.13 0.88 27.48
CA SER A 61 0.98 1.96 28.45
C SER A 61 0.23 3.17 27.85
N PRO A 62 -0.49 3.95 28.66
CA PRO A 62 -1.02 5.26 28.30
C PRO A 62 0.04 6.24 27.77
N LEU A 63 1.33 5.96 27.99
CA LEU A 63 2.45 6.74 27.46
C LEU A 63 2.51 6.76 25.94
N LEU A 64 1.99 5.76 25.24
CA LEU A 64 1.92 5.69 23.78
C LEU A 64 0.48 5.85 23.26
N ALA A 65 -0.43 6.31 24.10
CA ALA A 65 -1.80 6.58 23.70
C ALA A 65 -1.88 7.77 22.73
N ILE A 66 -2.73 7.64 21.71
CA ILE A 66 -2.97 8.69 20.73
C ILE A 66 -3.65 9.89 21.41
N GLN A 67 -2.98 11.02 21.39
CA GLN A 67 -3.50 12.30 21.85
C GLN A 67 -3.84 13.22 20.69
N LYS A 68 -3.18 13.01 19.53
CA LYS A 68 -3.33 13.86 18.35
C LYS A 68 -3.49 13.04 17.10
N ILE A 69 -4.47 13.40 16.27
CA ILE A 69 -4.64 12.87 14.92
C ILE A 69 -4.26 13.97 13.93
N ASP A 70 -3.23 13.74 13.10
CA ASP A 70 -2.77 14.63 12.05
C ASP A 70 -3.29 14.11 10.70
N ILE A 71 -4.29 14.79 10.13
CA ILE A 71 -4.91 14.38 8.87
C ILE A 71 -4.30 15.19 7.73
N ARG A 72 -3.87 14.48 6.68
CA ARG A 72 -3.24 15.07 5.51
C ARG A 72 -3.91 14.60 4.21
N GLY A 73 -3.96 15.52 3.22
CA GLY A 73 -4.46 15.21 1.87
C GLY A 73 -5.96 15.39 1.70
N ASN A 74 -6.67 15.91 2.70
CA ASN A 74 -8.05 16.32 2.55
C ASN A 74 -8.12 17.70 1.87
N HIS A 75 -8.96 17.82 0.84
CA HIS A 75 -9.21 19.07 0.11
C HIS A 75 -10.70 19.43 0.08
N ARG A 76 -11.54 18.44 -0.15
CA ARG A 76 -13.01 18.60 -0.25
C ARG A 76 -13.73 18.20 1.03
N ILE A 77 -13.17 17.25 1.78
CA ILE A 77 -13.75 16.78 3.02
C ILE A 77 -13.31 17.71 4.15
N PRO A 78 -14.25 18.34 4.89
CA PRO A 78 -13.91 19.15 6.05
C PRO A 78 -13.17 18.34 7.11
N ILE A 79 -12.04 18.88 7.60
CA ILE A 79 -11.19 18.19 8.58
C ILE A 79 -11.95 17.80 9.85
N LYS A 80 -12.92 18.62 10.26
CA LYS A 80 -13.75 18.35 11.45
C LYS A 80 -14.52 17.04 11.34
N LEU A 81 -15.08 16.74 10.16
CA LEU A 81 -15.82 15.50 9.95
C LEU A 81 -14.90 14.27 10.02
N LEU A 82 -13.71 14.38 9.46
CA LEU A 82 -12.71 13.32 9.52
C LEU A 82 -12.21 13.09 10.95
N THR A 83 -11.94 14.16 11.68
CA THR A 83 -11.50 14.06 13.08
C THR A 83 -12.59 13.44 13.95
N SER A 84 -13.87 13.80 13.74
CA SER A 84 -14.98 13.18 14.46
C SER A 84 -15.14 11.70 14.12
N ALA A 85 -14.95 11.31 12.87
CA ALA A 85 -15.02 9.92 12.46
C ALA A 85 -13.89 9.07 13.06
N LEU A 86 -12.73 9.68 13.30
CA LEU A 86 -11.56 9.03 13.88
C LEU A 86 -11.47 9.18 15.41
N SER A 87 -12.49 9.75 16.07
CA SER A 87 -12.48 9.96 17.53
C SER A 87 -12.23 8.69 18.33
N ASP A 88 -12.73 7.56 17.83
CA ASP A 88 -12.58 6.25 18.47
C ASP A 88 -11.14 5.72 18.47
N GLN A 89 -10.25 6.33 17.71
CA GLN A 89 -8.82 6.02 17.73
C GLN A 89 -8.06 6.78 18.83
N LEU A 90 -8.62 7.89 19.34
CA LEU A 90 -8.02 8.65 20.43
C LEU A 90 -7.97 7.80 21.72
N GLY A 91 -6.88 7.88 22.44
CA GLY A 91 -6.65 7.12 23.66
C GLY A 91 -6.20 5.67 23.44
N LYS A 92 -6.28 5.11 22.22
CA LYS A 92 -5.70 3.80 21.92
C LYS A 92 -4.18 3.88 21.86
N PRO A 93 -3.45 2.86 22.32
CA PRO A 93 -2.01 2.78 22.13
C PRO A 93 -1.66 2.73 20.64
N LEU A 94 -0.66 3.51 20.20
CA LEU A 94 -0.22 3.56 18.80
C LEU A 94 0.02 2.18 18.16
N PRO A 95 0.62 1.18 18.84
CA PRO A 95 0.83 -0.15 18.26
C PRO A 95 -0.45 -0.94 17.99
N GLN A 96 -1.58 -0.57 18.59
CA GLN A 96 -2.86 -1.24 18.38
C GLN A 96 -3.67 -0.69 17.21
N VAL A 97 -3.25 0.45 16.65
CA VAL A 97 -3.94 1.04 15.50
C VAL A 97 -3.66 0.23 14.25
N THR A 98 -4.71 -0.28 13.65
CA THR A 98 -4.65 -1.01 12.39
C THR A 98 -5.16 -0.15 11.24
N LEU A 99 -4.63 -0.39 10.05
CA LEU A 99 -5.10 0.28 8.83
C LEU A 99 -6.58 -0.03 8.56
N GLU A 100 -6.99 -1.28 8.83
CA GLU A 100 -8.38 -1.72 8.67
C GLU A 100 -9.32 -0.96 9.59
N GLY A 101 -8.97 -0.80 10.87
CA GLY A 101 -9.78 -0.03 11.81
C GLY A 101 -9.98 1.41 11.36
N VAL A 102 -8.92 2.08 10.90
CA VAL A 102 -9.01 3.45 10.36
C VAL A 102 -9.84 3.49 9.07
N LYS A 103 -9.75 2.48 8.19
CA LYS A 103 -10.59 2.38 6.99
C LYS A 103 -12.07 2.19 7.35
N ASP A 104 -12.37 1.39 8.36
CA ASP A 104 -13.74 1.17 8.81
C ASP A 104 -14.37 2.44 9.37
N ASP A 105 -13.61 3.23 10.14
CA ASP A 105 -14.07 4.52 10.65
C ASP A 105 -14.37 5.52 9.50
N LEU A 106 -13.62 5.40 8.40
CA LEU A 106 -13.74 6.31 7.25
C LEU A 106 -14.59 5.75 6.09
N LYS A 107 -15.18 4.56 6.20
CA LYS A 107 -15.94 3.90 5.11
C LYS A 107 -17.13 4.69 4.58
N ASN A 108 -17.72 5.54 5.40
CA ASN A 108 -18.86 6.38 5.01
C ASN A 108 -18.48 7.55 4.10
N PHE A 109 -17.17 7.82 3.96
CA PHE A 109 -16.67 8.90 3.08
C PHE A 109 -16.34 8.32 1.70
N SER A 110 -17.33 8.26 0.82
CA SER A 110 -17.15 7.76 -0.57
C SER A 110 -16.11 8.56 -1.39
N LEU A 111 -15.84 9.79 -0.98
CA LEU A 111 -14.79 10.65 -1.54
C LEU A 111 -13.37 10.12 -1.27
N ILE A 112 -13.17 9.25 -0.30
CA ILE A 112 -11.84 8.71 0.01
C ILE A 112 -11.53 7.57 -0.96
N GLN A 113 -10.41 7.70 -1.70
CA GLN A 113 -9.89 6.66 -2.58
C GLN A 113 -8.99 5.70 -1.81
N SER A 114 -8.08 6.23 -1.01
CA SER A 114 -7.15 5.44 -0.21
C SER A 114 -6.77 6.14 1.07
N VAL A 115 -6.37 5.35 2.06
CA VAL A 115 -5.91 5.79 3.36
C VAL A 115 -4.57 5.13 3.65
N ALA A 116 -3.62 5.89 4.16
CA ALA A 116 -2.38 5.39 4.72
C ALA A 116 -2.24 5.91 6.16
N VAL A 117 -1.77 5.05 7.04
CA VAL A 117 -1.61 5.33 8.46
C VAL A 117 -0.13 5.30 8.81
N VAL A 118 0.34 6.33 9.51
CA VAL A 118 1.73 6.43 9.99
C VAL A 118 1.69 6.77 11.47
N ASN A 119 2.24 5.88 12.28
CA ASN A 119 2.40 6.11 13.70
C ASN A 119 3.62 7.01 13.95
N LEU A 120 3.41 8.18 14.53
CA LEU A 120 4.44 9.13 14.90
C LEU A 120 4.54 9.20 16.44
N PRO A 121 5.45 8.41 17.05
CA PRO A 121 5.64 8.46 18.48
C PRO A 121 6.00 9.87 18.98
N PRO A 122 5.66 10.25 20.22
CA PRO A 122 5.04 9.37 21.21
C PRO A 122 3.50 9.27 21.14
N HIS A 123 2.76 10.26 20.56
CA HIS A 123 1.32 10.40 20.77
C HIS A 123 0.54 10.78 19.51
N THR A 124 1.17 10.78 18.33
CA THR A 124 0.54 11.28 17.11
C THR A 124 0.25 10.16 16.13
N LEU A 125 -1.01 10.08 15.70
CA LEU A 125 -1.45 9.25 14.58
C LEU A 125 -1.58 10.13 13.34
N GLN A 126 -0.73 9.93 12.33
CA GLN A 126 -0.88 10.62 11.06
C GLN A 126 -1.69 9.76 10.09
N VAL A 127 -2.81 10.32 9.61
CA VAL A 127 -3.68 9.69 8.61
C VAL A 127 -3.56 10.46 7.30
N ARG A 128 -3.02 9.82 6.27
CA ARG A 128 -2.91 10.38 4.92
C ARG A 128 -4.05 9.88 4.08
N ILE A 129 -4.82 10.79 3.53
CA ILE A 129 -6.00 10.50 2.72
C ILE A 129 -5.72 10.92 1.28
N VAL A 130 -6.10 10.07 0.34
CA VAL A 130 -6.16 10.44 -1.08
C VAL A 130 -7.63 10.53 -1.46
N GLU A 131 -8.07 11.73 -1.83
CA GLU A 131 -9.45 11.94 -2.29
C GLU A 131 -9.61 11.53 -3.75
N ARG A 132 -10.77 10.92 -4.07
CA ARG A 132 -11.14 10.55 -5.44
C ARG A 132 -11.28 11.79 -6.31
N GLN A 133 -10.74 11.72 -7.51
CA GLN A 133 -10.90 12.76 -8.51
C GLN A 133 -11.96 12.34 -9.52
N PRO A 134 -12.99 13.18 -9.75
CA PRO A 134 -14.00 12.89 -10.76
C PRO A 134 -13.39 12.98 -12.16
N ILE A 135 -13.84 12.09 -13.04
CA ILE A 135 -13.46 12.09 -14.44
C ILE A 135 -14.66 12.26 -15.37
N CYS A 136 -15.83 11.86 -14.94
CA CYS A 136 -17.02 11.94 -15.76
C CYS A 136 -18.30 12.19 -14.95
N ILE A 137 -19.34 12.54 -15.66
CA ILE A 137 -20.71 12.61 -15.18
C ILE A 137 -21.49 11.44 -15.82
N ILE A 138 -22.27 10.73 -15.00
CA ILE A 138 -23.25 9.76 -15.49
C ILE A 138 -24.63 10.23 -15.12
N LYS A 139 -25.51 10.26 -16.13
CA LYS A 139 -26.93 10.58 -15.97
C LYS A 139 -27.71 9.30 -15.70
N THR A 140 -28.49 9.32 -14.64
CA THR A 140 -29.39 8.22 -14.26
C THR A 140 -30.81 8.75 -14.11
N GLY A 141 -31.79 7.90 -13.93
CA GLY A 141 -33.17 8.34 -13.61
C GLY A 141 -33.30 9.13 -12.29
N LEU A 142 -32.30 9.04 -11.41
CA LEU A 142 -32.24 9.74 -10.13
C LEU A 142 -31.47 11.07 -10.19
N GLY A 143 -30.89 11.43 -11.33
CA GLY A 143 -30.09 12.64 -11.50
C GLY A 143 -28.73 12.41 -12.14
N SER A 144 -27.90 13.44 -12.08
CA SER A 144 -26.53 13.42 -12.60
C SER A 144 -25.54 13.30 -11.46
N PHE A 145 -24.57 12.41 -11.59
CA PHE A 145 -23.58 12.13 -10.55
C PHE A 145 -22.17 12.10 -11.12
N LEU A 146 -21.22 12.56 -10.30
CA LEU A 146 -19.79 12.50 -10.57
C LEU A 146 -19.24 11.11 -10.25
N TYR A 147 -18.43 10.59 -11.15
CA TYR A 147 -17.77 9.29 -11.01
C TYR A 147 -16.26 9.41 -11.19
N ASP A 148 -15.53 8.58 -10.45
CA ASP A 148 -14.08 8.43 -10.62
C ASP A 148 -13.75 7.43 -11.75
N PRO A 149 -12.47 7.25 -12.12
CA PRO A 149 -12.07 6.27 -13.13
C PRO A 149 -12.41 4.82 -12.78
N ALA A 150 -12.56 4.48 -11.52
CA ALA A 150 -12.95 3.15 -11.07
C ALA A 150 -14.48 2.91 -11.13
N GLY A 151 -15.26 3.92 -11.53
CA GLY A 151 -16.72 3.84 -11.57
C GLY A 151 -17.38 3.98 -10.20
N VAL A 152 -16.69 4.55 -9.22
CA VAL A 152 -17.26 4.86 -7.91
C VAL A 152 -17.96 6.21 -7.95
N ARG A 153 -19.21 6.25 -7.49
CA ARG A 153 -19.97 7.49 -7.38
C ARG A 153 -19.41 8.35 -6.24
N ILE A 154 -19.06 9.59 -6.57
CA ILE A 154 -18.46 10.55 -5.63
C ILE A 154 -19.53 11.45 -5.00
N ALA A 155 -20.27 12.17 -5.83
CA ALA A 155 -21.24 13.18 -5.41
C ALA A 155 -22.28 13.43 -6.51
N SER A 156 -23.34 14.18 -6.19
CA SER A 156 -24.23 14.73 -7.20
C SER A 156 -23.51 15.79 -8.03
N ALA A 157 -23.68 15.74 -9.34
CA ALA A 157 -23.12 16.74 -10.26
C ALA A 157 -23.95 18.03 -10.19
N THR A 158 -23.29 19.16 -10.21
CA THR A 158 -23.87 20.50 -10.24
C THR A 158 -23.63 21.16 -11.61
N ALA A 159 -24.28 22.29 -11.88
CA ALA A 159 -24.06 23.06 -13.11
C ALA A 159 -22.61 23.61 -13.24
N LYS A 160 -21.85 23.66 -12.14
CA LYS A 160 -20.45 24.11 -12.13
C LYS A 160 -19.48 23.00 -12.53
N ASP A 161 -19.91 21.74 -12.53
CA ASP A 161 -19.07 20.58 -12.81
C ASP A 161 -18.95 20.37 -14.31
N VAL A 162 -17.78 20.71 -14.86
CA VAL A 162 -17.51 20.67 -16.30
C VAL A 162 -16.75 19.38 -16.66
N TYR A 163 -17.39 18.23 -16.44
CA TYR A 163 -16.86 16.92 -16.84
C TYR A 163 -17.61 16.37 -18.05
N PRO A 164 -16.99 15.46 -18.84
CA PRO A 164 -17.68 14.73 -19.90
C PRO A 164 -18.84 13.89 -19.36
N VAL A 165 -19.96 13.87 -20.07
CA VAL A 165 -21.03 12.92 -19.79
C VAL A 165 -20.68 11.58 -20.45
N VAL A 166 -20.64 10.50 -19.67
CA VAL A 166 -20.41 9.15 -20.20
C VAL A 166 -21.74 8.43 -20.38
N GLU A 167 -21.96 7.98 -21.63
CA GLU A 167 -23.09 7.16 -22.08
C GLU A 167 -22.53 5.79 -22.50
N ALA A 168 -22.33 4.90 -21.54
CA ALA A 168 -21.82 3.55 -21.77
C ALA A 168 -22.89 2.54 -21.39
N ALA A 169 -22.88 1.41 -22.10
CA ALA A 169 -23.73 0.29 -21.72
C ALA A 169 -23.30 -0.31 -20.37
N GLY A 170 -24.29 -0.79 -19.61
CA GLY A 170 -24.05 -1.48 -18.34
C GLY A 170 -23.75 -0.57 -17.15
N LYS A 171 -23.24 -1.17 -16.08
CA LYS A 171 -23.00 -0.48 -14.80
C LYS A 171 -21.61 0.14 -14.75
N PRO A 172 -21.48 1.39 -14.22
CA PRO A 172 -20.19 2.00 -13.97
C PRO A 172 -19.28 1.12 -13.10
N GLY A 173 -18.00 1.05 -13.46
CA GLY A 173 -16.99 0.27 -12.73
C GLY A 173 -17.05 -1.25 -12.92
N VAL A 174 -18.09 -1.76 -13.58
CA VAL A 174 -18.28 -3.21 -13.80
C VAL A 174 -18.27 -3.54 -15.29
N SER A 175 -18.96 -2.74 -16.10
CA SER A 175 -19.09 -3.03 -17.54
C SER A 175 -17.80 -2.72 -18.29
N PRO A 176 -17.43 -3.57 -19.27
CA PRO A 176 -16.28 -3.31 -20.16
C PRO A 176 -16.42 -2.01 -20.94
N GLU A 177 -17.64 -1.65 -21.37
CA GLU A 177 -17.96 -0.45 -22.14
C GLU A 177 -17.66 0.82 -21.34
N PHE A 178 -17.99 0.85 -20.05
CA PHE A 178 -17.56 1.92 -19.15
C PHE A 178 -16.03 1.99 -19.09
N GLY A 179 -15.37 0.84 -18.93
CA GLY A 179 -13.91 0.76 -18.86
C GLY A 179 -13.21 1.33 -20.10
N VAL A 180 -13.71 1.03 -21.32
CA VAL A 180 -13.11 1.58 -22.55
C VAL A 180 -13.40 3.07 -22.72
N ALA A 181 -14.59 3.54 -22.33
CA ALA A 181 -14.90 4.99 -22.31
C ALA A 181 -13.93 5.77 -21.42
N ILE A 182 -13.67 5.26 -20.21
CA ILE A 182 -12.72 5.88 -19.26
C ILE A 182 -11.28 5.83 -19.78
N LYS A 183 -10.84 4.68 -20.34
CA LYS A 183 -9.50 4.56 -20.95
C LYS A 183 -9.32 5.56 -22.09
N ALA A 184 -10.33 5.73 -22.94
CA ALA A 184 -10.28 6.71 -24.01
C ALA A 184 -10.21 8.15 -23.49
N LEU A 185 -10.96 8.49 -22.44
CA LEU A 185 -10.88 9.80 -21.78
C LEU A 185 -9.51 10.07 -21.17
N LEU A 186 -8.94 9.09 -20.47
CA LEU A 186 -7.62 9.20 -19.82
C LEU A 186 -6.48 9.32 -20.85
N ALA A 187 -6.67 8.84 -22.06
CA ALA A 187 -5.69 8.97 -23.13
C ALA A 187 -5.66 10.37 -23.76
N LEU A 188 -6.69 11.18 -23.53
CA LEU A 188 -6.75 12.53 -24.09
C LEU A 188 -5.77 13.48 -23.45
N PRO A 189 -5.07 14.33 -24.23
CA PRO A 189 -4.27 15.40 -23.68
C PRO A 189 -5.10 16.36 -22.81
N VAL A 190 -4.46 16.96 -21.81
CA VAL A 190 -5.08 17.93 -20.88
C VAL A 190 -5.81 19.07 -21.62
N SER A 191 -5.34 19.45 -22.81
CA SER A 191 -5.94 20.50 -23.64
C SER A 191 -7.22 20.07 -24.36
N LEU A 192 -7.40 18.76 -24.60
CA LEU A 192 -8.60 18.20 -25.27
C LEU A 192 -9.65 17.73 -24.26
N PHE A 193 -9.24 17.21 -23.12
CA PHE A 193 -10.17 16.66 -22.11
C PHE A 193 -11.33 17.64 -21.76
N PRO A 194 -11.08 18.93 -21.44
CA PRO A 194 -12.16 19.87 -21.13
C PRO A 194 -13.10 20.17 -22.30
N ARG A 195 -12.66 19.87 -23.54
CA ARG A 195 -13.46 20.07 -24.75
C ARG A 195 -14.42 18.92 -25.02
N VAL A 196 -14.30 17.79 -24.33
CA VAL A 196 -15.24 16.68 -24.49
C VAL A 196 -16.53 17.00 -23.73
N ALA A 197 -17.65 16.97 -24.46
CA ALA A 197 -18.98 17.13 -23.88
C ALA A 197 -19.58 15.78 -23.48
N THR A 198 -19.53 14.80 -24.41
CA THR A 198 -20.09 13.47 -24.20
C THR A 198 -19.15 12.41 -24.76
N VAL A 199 -19.09 11.29 -24.07
CA VAL A 199 -18.46 10.06 -24.54
C VAL A 199 -19.53 9.00 -24.63
N SER A 200 -19.69 8.39 -25.82
CA SER A 200 -20.58 7.27 -26.01
C SER A 200 -19.76 6.01 -26.28
N ALA A 201 -20.08 4.95 -25.59
CA ALA A 201 -19.45 3.63 -25.72
C ALA A 201 -20.53 2.54 -25.70
N PRO A 202 -21.26 2.35 -26.82
CA PRO A 202 -22.28 1.30 -26.94
C PRO A 202 -21.66 -0.10 -26.94
N SER A 203 -20.39 -0.23 -27.34
CA SER A 203 -19.60 -1.44 -27.34
C SER A 203 -18.11 -1.13 -27.04
N MET A 204 -17.30 -2.17 -26.87
CA MET A 204 -15.85 -2.02 -26.56
C MET A 204 -15.07 -1.38 -27.74
N ASP A 205 -15.54 -1.52 -28.96
CA ASP A 205 -14.82 -1.08 -30.17
C ASP A 205 -15.46 0.16 -30.83
N SER A 206 -16.48 0.75 -30.18
CA SER A 206 -17.27 1.83 -30.75
C SER A 206 -17.35 3.05 -29.85
N VAL A 207 -16.18 3.54 -29.43
CA VAL A 207 -16.11 4.77 -28.63
C VAL A 207 -16.16 5.99 -29.51
N THR A 208 -17.03 6.94 -29.16
CA THR A 208 -17.17 8.22 -29.88
C THR A 208 -17.21 9.38 -28.87
N PHE A 209 -16.75 10.56 -29.30
CA PHE A 209 -16.85 11.78 -28.53
C PHE A 209 -17.69 12.84 -29.26
N LYS A 210 -18.38 13.68 -28.49
CA LYS A 210 -18.90 14.97 -28.94
C LYS A 210 -18.07 16.07 -28.27
N LEU A 211 -17.63 17.05 -29.05
CA LEU A 211 -16.82 18.15 -28.56
C LEU A 211 -17.69 19.33 -28.13
N ARG A 212 -17.33 19.94 -27.00
CA ARG A 212 -18.02 21.07 -26.40
C ARG A 212 -17.65 22.38 -27.10
N GLY A 213 -18.64 23.23 -27.33
CA GLY A 213 -18.42 24.55 -27.94
C GLY A 213 -17.91 24.50 -29.40
N MET A 214 -18.06 23.36 -30.04
CA MET A 214 -17.65 23.12 -31.42
C MET A 214 -18.88 22.67 -32.18
N ALA A 215 -19.50 23.46 -32.96
CA ALA A 215 -20.71 23.28 -33.82
C ALA A 215 -21.18 21.83 -34.11
N GLY A 216 -21.18 20.97 -33.08
CA GLY A 216 -21.55 19.55 -33.19
C GLY A 216 -20.44 18.65 -33.70
N GLN A 217 -19.17 19.05 -33.58
CA GLN A 217 -18.03 18.21 -33.97
C GLN A 217 -18.02 16.89 -33.21
N LYS A 218 -17.81 15.81 -33.95
CA LYS A 218 -17.77 14.44 -33.43
C LYS A 218 -16.40 13.82 -33.67
N VAL A 219 -16.06 12.86 -32.83
CA VAL A 219 -14.84 12.06 -32.98
C VAL A 219 -15.23 10.59 -32.94
N ILE A 220 -14.84 9.83 -33.94
CA ILE A 220 -14.88 8.39 -33.96
C ILE A 220 -13.52 7.90 -33.44
N TRP A 221 -13.51 7.38 -32.23
CA TRP A 221 -12.30 6.91 -31.57
C TRP A 221 -12.04 5.43 -31.84
N GLY A 222 -13.13 4.63 -31.94
CA GLY A 222 -13.06 3.18 -32.07
C GLY A 222 -12.68 2.50 -30.77
N ASP A 223 -11.76 1.56 -30.83
CA ASP A 223 -11.23 0.82 -29.69
C ASP A 223 -10.20 1.61 -28.89
N THR A 224 -9.62 0.97 -27.86
CA THR A 224 -8.57 1.57 -27.01
C THR A 224 -7.15 1.30 -27.50
N SER A 225 -6.96 0.64 -28.65
CA SER A 225 -5.63 0.40 -29.21
C SER A 225 -5.00 1.71 -29.68
N GLN A 226 -3.67 1.81 -29.61
CA GLN A 226 -2.91 2.99 -30.06
C GLN A 226 -3.44 4.33 -29.51
N ALA A 227 -4.05 4.35 -28.33
CA ALA A 227 -4.75 5.50 -27.76
C ALA A 227 -3.89 6.78 -27.73
N ALA A 228 -2.61 6.67 -27.42
CA ALA A 228 -1.67 7.81 -27.40
C ALA A 228 -1.45 8.40 -28.81
N LEU A 229 -1.42 7.56 -29.84
CA LEU A 229 -1.29 8.02 -31.24
C LEU A 229 -2.58 8.66 -31.69
N LYS A 230 -3.75 8.03 -31.45
CA LYS A 230 -5.08 8.60 -31.73
C LYS A 230 -5.23 9.99 -31.10
N ALA A 231 -4.81 10.15 -29.84
CA ALA A 231 -4.89 11.40 -29.11
C ALA A 231 -4.02 12.53 -29.76
N ARG A 232 -2.80 12.20 -30.20
CA ARG A 232 -1.91 13.15 -30.88
C ARG A 232 -2.47 13.56 -32.24
N VAL A 233 -2.93 12.59 -33.04
CA VAL A 233 -3.54 12.83 -34.34
C VAL A 233 -4.79 13.71 -34.18
N LEU A 234 -5.69 13.35 -33.26
CA LEU A 234 -6.89 14.13 -32.97
C LEU A 234 -6.56 15.58 -32.58
N LEU A 235 -5.55 15.77 -31.71
CA LEU A 235 -5.13 17.12 -31.29
C LEU A 235 -4.70 17.98 -32.50
N THR A 236 -3.99 17.40 -33.45
CA THR A 236 -3.57 18.08 -34.68
C THR A 236 -4.76 18.42 -35.56
N LEU A 237 -5.66 17.46 -35.81
CA LEU A 237 -6.84 17.65 -36.63
C LEU A 237 -7.77 18.73 -36.07
N VAL A 238 -8.02 18.72 -34.76
CA VAL A 238 -8.87 19.72 -34.08
C VAL A 238 -8.27 21.13 -34.13
N LYS A 239 -6.93 21.26 -34.17
CA LYS A 239 -6.27 22.57 -34.33
C LYS A 239 -6.41 23.15 -35.74
N LEU A 240 -6.53 22.31 -36.76
CA LEU A 240 -6.63 22.71 -38.17
C LEU A 240 -8.03 23.16 -38.54
N GLN A 241 -9.05 22.78 -37.77
CA GLN A 241 -10.45 23.07 -38.10
C GLN A 241 -10.99 24.27 -37.32
N LYS A 242 -11.91 25.03 -37.92
CA LYS A 242 -12.65 26.09 -37.25
C LYS A 242 -13.69 25.51 -36.30
N LYS A 243 -13.92 26.21 -35.18
CA LYS A 243 -14.95 25.77 -34.18
C LYS A 243 -16.37 25.76 -34.72
N THR A 244 -16.64 26.50 -35.81
CA THR A 244 -17.93 26.63 -36.49
C THR A 244 -18.22 25.49 -37.45
N ASP A 245 -17.19 24.72 -37.85
CA ASP A 245 -17.34 23.68 -38.85
C ASP A 245 -17.98 22.43 -38.24
N ARG A 246 -18.93 21.84 -38.93
CA ARG A 246 -19.55 20.56 -38.52
C ARG A 246 -18.76 19.41 -39.13
N VAL A 247 -17.80 18.94 -38.41
CA VAL A 247 -16.92 17.89 -38.91
C VAL A 247 -16.92 16.67 -37.98
N THR A 248 -16.66 15.51 -38.60
CA THR A 248 -16.44 14.25 -37.92
C THR A 248 -14.98 13.83 -38.12
N TYR A 249 -14.22 13.76 -37.04
CA TYR A 249 -12.86 13.23 -37.04
C TYR A 249 -12.90 11.72 -36.83
N ASP A 250 -12.39 10.96 -37.79
CA ASP A 250 -12.23 9.52 -37.62
C ASP A 250 -10.76 9.22 -37.35
N VAL A 251 -10.48 8.85 -36.11
CA VAL A 251 -9.15 8.47 -35.63
C VAL A 251 -9.09 7.00 -35.18
N SER A 252 -10.12 6.20 -35.55
CA SER A 252 -10.15 4.77 -35.23
C SER A 252 -8.94 4.05 -35.82
N SER A 253 -8.46 4.48 -36.97
CA SER A 253 -7.22 4.07 -37.61
C SER A 253 -6.23 5.26 -37.64
N PRO A 254 -5.41 5.48 -36.63
CA PRO A 254 -4.61 6.70 -36.49
C PRO A 254 -3.52 6.86 -37.55
N LYS A 255 -3.19 5.81 -38.31
CA LYS A 255 -2.25 5.87 -39.43
C LYS A 255 -2.91 6.41 -40.73
N SER A 256 -4.22 6.37 -40.80
CA SER A 256 -5.03 6.85 -41.94
C SER A 256 -6.27 7.60 -41.43
N PRO A 257 -6.08 8.72 -40.69
CA PRO A 257 -7.20 9.47 -40.16
C PRO A 257 -7.99 10.16 -41.26
N THR A 258 -9.32 10.31 -41.07
CA THR A 258 -10.16 11.04 -41.99
C THR A 258 -10.94 12.15 -41.30
N VAL A 259 -11.26 13.19 -42.05
CA VAL A 259 -12.14 14.28 -41.64
C VAL A 259 -13.30 14.36 -42.64
N ARG A 260 -14.51 14.28 -42.12
CA ARG A 260 -15.75 14.34 -42.95
C ARG A 260 -16.53 15.59 -42.55
N TYR A 261 -17.01 16.30 -43.57
CA TYR A 261 -17.81 17.54 -43.46
C TYR A 261 -19.28 17.25 -43.53
#